data_58ea5d458522f38271be544e0ee8797d
#
_entry.id   58ea5d458522f38271be544e0ee8797d
#
_cell.length_a   1.000
_cell.length_b   1.000
_cell.length_c   1.000
_cell.angle_alpha   90.00
_cell.angle_beta   90.00
_cell.angle_gamma   90.00
#
_symmetry.space_group_name_H-M   'P 1'
#
loop_
_entity.id
_entity.type
_entity.pdbx_description
1 polymer ?
#
loop_
_entity_poly.entity_id
_entity_poly.type
_entity_poly.pdbx_seq_one_letter_code
_entity_poly.pdbx_strand_id
1 'polypeptide(L)'
;MKIGIVCYPTFGGSGVVATELGKALAKEGHQVHFITYSQPQRLDFLNENLFYHEVNIPTYPLFQYPPYESALSSEMVHVAQYAGLDLLHVHYAIPHASSAYLAKQILASQGIRVPVITTLHGT
;
A
#
# COMPACT_ATOMS: atom_id res chain seq x y z
N MET A 1 1.20 -10.78 12.14
CA MET A 1 1.86 -9.53 11.71
C MET A 1 0.83 -8.56 11.16
N LYS A 2 1.16 -7.30 11.16
CA LYS A 2 0.37 -6.25 10.52
C LYS A 2 1.11 -5.81 9.26
N ILE A 3 0.53 -6.11 8.10
CA ILE A 3 1.19 -5.98 6.80
C ILE A 3 0.45 -4.94 5.96
N GLY A 4 1.17 -3.95 5.45
CA GLY A 4 0.63 -3.01 4.48
C GLY A 4 0.94 -3.51 3.07
N ILE A 5 -0.07 -3.63 2.21
CA ILE A 5 0.11 -4.01 0.81
C ILE A 5 -0.25 -2.83 -0.07
N VAL A 6 0.72 -2.38 -0.86
CA VAL A 6 0.55 -1.27 -1.78
C VAL A 6 0.51 -1.83 -3.20
N CYS A 7 -0.56 -1.55 -3.92
CA CYS A 7 -0.77 -2.12 -5.26
C CYS A 7 -1.71 -1.24 -6.08
N TYR A 8 -1.82 -1.54 -7.37
CA TYR A 8 -2.86 -0.97 -8.22
C TYR A 8 -4.15 -1.77 -8.05
N PRO A 9 -5.32 -1.11 -8.04
CA PRO A 9 -6.61 -1.79 -7.88
C PRO A 9 -7.16 -2.28 -9.23
N THR A 10 -6.42 -3.13 -9.93
CA THR A 10 -6.75 -3.55 -11.28
C THR A 10 -7.22 -5.00 -11.34
N PHE A 11 -7.89 -5.35 -12.45
CA PHE A 11 -8.38 -6.71 -12.70
C PHE A 11 -7.27 -7.71 -12.96
N GLY A 12 -6.19 -7.30 -13.58
CA GLY A 12 -5.14 -8.22 -14.00
C GLY A 12 -3.79 -7.88 -13.41
N GLY A 13 -2.80 -8.70 -13.75
CA GLY A 13 -1.41 -8.44 -13.41
C GLY A 13 -1.15 -8.33 -11.93
N SER A 14 -0.40 -7.32 -11.54
CA SER A 14 0.05 -7.13 -10.17
C SER A 14 -1.07 -6.92 -9.16
N GLY A 15 -2.16 -6.29 -9.59
CA GLY A 15 -3.30 -6.04 -8.70
C GLY A 15 -3.95 -7.33 -8.22
N VAL A 16 -4.11 -8.30 -9.11
CA VAL A 16 -4.68 -9.60 -8.77
C VAL A 16 -3.74 -10.36 -7.85
N VAL A 17 -2.45 -10.40 -8.18
CA VAL A 17 -1.45 -11.10 -7.37
C VAL A 17 -1.41 -10.53 -5.96
N ALA A 18 -1.34 -9.21 -5.84
CA ALA A 18 -1.29 -8.53 -4.54
C ALA A 18 -2.54 -8.80 -3.71
N THR A 19 -3.72 -8.73 -4.33
CA THR A 19 -4.99 -8.93 -3.64
C THR A 19 -5.13 -10.37 -3.15
N GLU A 20 -4.83 -11.35 -4.00
CA GLU A 20 -4.93 -12.76 -3.61
C GLU A 20 -3.92 -13.13 -2.52
N LEU A 21 -2.70 -12.57 -2.60
CA LEU A 21 -1.71 -12.75 -1.54
C LEU A 21 -2.21 -12.18 -0.22
N GLY A 22 -2.76 -10.98 -0.23
CA GLY A 22 -3.28 -10.36 0.98
C GLY A 22 -4.42 -11.15 1.60
N LYS A 23 -5.32 -11.68 0.77
CA LYS A 23 -6.42 -12.52 1.24
C LYS A 23 -5.89 -13.81 1.89
N ALA A 24 -4.87 -14.43 1.28
CA ALA A 24 -4.25 -15.63 1.84
C ALA A 24 -3.57 -15.36 3.17
N LEU A 25 -2.85 -14.24 3.26
CA LEU A 25 -2.20 -13.83 4.52
C LEU A 25 -3.23 -13.55 5.63
N ALA A 26 -4.36 -12.95 5.28
CA ALA A 26 -5.42 -12.68 6.23
C ALA A 26 -6.02 -13.98 6.79
N LYS A 27 -6.15 -15.00 5.96
CA LYS A 27 -6.62 -16.32 6.39
C LYS A 27 -5.65 -16.98 7.37
N GLU A 28 -4.36 -16.65 7.28
CA GLU A 28 -3.34 -17.15 8.20
C GLU A 28 -3.28 -16.36 9.52
N GLY A 29 -4.16 -15.38 9.69
CA GLY A 29 -4.25 -14.60 10.91
C GLY A 29 -3.50 -13.28 10.91
N HIS A 30 -2.90 -12.89 9.79
CA HIS A 30 -2.25 -11.59 9.68
C HIS A 30 -3.27 -10.49 9.41
N GLN A 31 -3.05 -9.30 9.98
CA GLN A 31 -3.82 -8.12 9.58
C GLN A 31 -3.23 -7.57 8.29
N VAL A 32 -4.05 -7.40 7.28
CA VAL A 32 -3.61 -6.92 5.97
C VAL A 32 -4.30 -5.61 5.64
N HIS A 33 -3.51 -4.58 5.44
CA HIS A 33 -3.97 -3.22 5.13
C HIS A 33 -3.61 -2.89 3.69
N PHE A 34 -4.62 -2.87 2.83
CA PHE A 34 -4.45 -2.47 1.43
C PHE A 34 -4.41 -0.96 1.34
N ILE A 35 -3.39 -0.42 0.67
CA ILE A 35 -3.20 1.02 0.47
C ILE A 35 -3.21 1.27 -1.03
N THR A 36 -4.28 1.86 -1.55
CA THR A 36 -4.46 2.09 -2.97
C THR A 36 -5.50 3.20 -3.20
N TYR A 37 -5.66 3.66 -4.44
CA TYR A 37 -6.54 4.80 -4.72
C TYR A 37 -7.99 4.41 -4.97
N SER A 38 -8.29 3.12 -5.11
CA SER A 38 -9.68 2.63 -5.10
C SER A 38 -9.68 1.18 -4.62
N GLN A 39 -10.85 0.67 -4.28
CA GLN A 39 -10.95 -0.70 -3.76
C GLN A 39 -10.52 -1.70 -4.84
N PRO A 40 -9.58 -2.61 -4.54
CA PRO A 40 -9.19 -3.65 -5.50
C PRO A 40 -10.38 -4.50 -5.92
N GLN A 41 -10.45 -4.84 -7.20
CA GLN A 41 -11.61 -5.53 -7.79
C GLN A 41 -11.90 -6.89 -7.15
N ARG A 42 -10.85 -7.61 -6.76
CA ARG A 42 -11.00 -8.95 -6.18
C ARG A 42 -11.04 -8.95 -4.65
N LEU A 43 -11.05 -7.77 -4.04
CA LEU A 43 -11.09 -7.66 -2.59
C LEU A 43 -12.53 -7.74 -2.11
N ASP A 44 -12.81 -8.74 -1.29
CA ASP A 44 -14.02 -8.80 -0.51
C ASP A 44 -13.65 -8.65 0.97
N PHE A 45 -14.54 -8.12 1.76
CA PHE A 45 -14.29 -7.88 3.19
C PHE A 45 -14.95 -8.95 4.05
N LEU A 46 -14.98 -10.19 3.57
CA LEU A 46 -15.52 -11.31 4.34
C LEU A 46 -14.62 -11.73 5.50
N ASN A 47 -13.31 -11.39 5.41
CA ASN A 47 -12.36 -11.64 6.48
C ASN A 47 -12.14 -10.38 7.29
N GLU A 48 -12.31 -10.48 8.62
CA GLU A 48 -12.16 -9.34 9.54
C GLU A 48 -10.73 -8.80 9.63
N ASN A 49 -9.74 -9.53 9.07
CA ASN A 49 -8.34 -9.11 9.05
C ASN A 49 -7.96 -8.33 7.78
N LEU A 50 -8.92 -8.01 6.94
CA LEU A 50 -8.70 -7.21 5.73
C LEU A 50 -9.19 -5.78 5.94
N PHE A 51 -8.30 -4.82 5.63
CA PHE A 51 -8.59 -3.39 5.76
C PHE A 51 -8.21 -2.69 4.46
N TYR A 52 -8.95 -1.65 4.12
CA TYR A 52 -8.70 -0.85 2.93
C TYR A 52 -8.50 0.61 3.31
N HIS A 53 -7.42 1.20 2.81
CA HIS A 53 -7.08 2.60 3.02
C HIS A 53 -6.97 3.29 1.67
N GLU A 54 -7.83 4.26 1.44
CA GLU A 54 -7.85 4.96 0.17
C GLU A 54 -6.83 6.09 0.14
N VAL A 55 -6.05 6.11 -0.94
CA VAL A 55 -5.12 7.21 -1.21
C VAL A 55 -5.92 8.30 -1.91
N ASN A 56 -6.08 9.44 -1.25
CA ASN A 56 -6.76 10.59 -1.83
C ASN A 56 -5.77 11.41 -2.64
N ILE A 57 -5.96 11.43 -3.96
CA ILE A 57 -5.08 12.14 -4.88
C ILE A 57 -5.65 13.54 -5.06
N PRO A 58 -4.97 14.60 -4.56
CA PRO A 58 -5.49 15.95 -4.72
C PRO A 58 -5.46 16.38 -6.18
N THR A 59 -6.51 17.07 -6.61
CA THR A 59 -6.63 17.61 -7.96
C THR A 59 -6.73 19.14 -7.86
N TYR A 60 -5.69 19.82 -8.31
CA TYR A 60 -5.68 21.27 -8.40
C TYR A 60 -5.57 21.69 -9.87
N PRO A 61 -6.24 22.78 -10.26
CA PRO A 61 -6.15 23.24 -11.66
C PRO A 61 -4.72 23.55 -12.12
N LEU A 62 -3.82 23.87 -11.16
CA LEU A 62 -2.42 24.16 -11.47
C LEU A 62 -1.56 22.93 -11.63
N PHE A 63 -2.06 21.74 -11.24
CA PHE A 63 -1.31 20.51 -11.40
C PHE A 63 -1.53 19.94 -12.79
N GLN A 64 -0.45 19.84 -13.57
CA GLN A 64 -0.49 19.18 -14.85
C GLN A 64 -0.73 17.68 -14.69
N TYR A 65 -0.11 17.08 -13.65
CA TYR A 65 -0.29 15.68 -13.29
C TYR A 65 -0.68 15.59 -11.81
N PRO A 66 -1.70 14.79 -11.47
CA PRO A 66 -2.03 14.59 -10.06
C PRO A 66 -0.85 13.97 -9.30
N PRO A 67 -0.56 14.45 -8.06
CA PRO A 67 0.62 13.99 -7.32
C PRO A 67 0.36 12.66 -6.59
N TYR A 68 0.19 11.59 -7.36
CA TYR A 68 -0.09 10.27 -6.82
C TYR A 68 1.02 9.79 -5.89
N GLU A 69 2.28 9.93 -6.30
CA GLU A 69 3.42 9.41 -5.53
C GLU A 69 3.51 10.03 -4.15
N SER A 70 3.34 11.35 -4.06
CA SER A 70 3.37 12.07 -2.77
C SER A 70 2.19 11.69 -1.88
N ALA A 71 0.99 11.60 -2.47
CA ALA A 71 -0.21 11.21 -1.75
C ALA A 71 -0.07 9.77 -1.22
N LEU A 72 0.52 8.89 -2.03
CA LEU A 72 0.76 7.50 -1.65
C LEU A 72 1.75 7.40 -0.48
N SER A 73 2.86 8.14 -0.54
CA SER A 73 3.85 8.17 0.56
C SER A 73 3.21 8.65 1.85
N SER A 74 2.40 9.71 1.78
CA SER A 74 1.70 10.24 2.96
C SER A 74 0.75 9.21 3.56
N GLU A 75 0.00 8.50 2.73
CA GLU A 75 -0.92 7.49 3.22
C GLU A 75 -0.18 6.30 3.82
N MET A 76 0.94 5.87 3.22
CA MET A 76 1.77 4.82 3.80
C MET A 76 2.26 5.19 5.20
N VAL A 77 2.74 6.43 5.37
CA VAL A 77 3.18 6.93 6.68
C VAL A 77 2.02 6.92 7.67
N HIS A 78 0.87 7.43 7.25
CA HIS A 78 -0.32 7.51 8.10
C HIS A 78 -0.77 6.12 8.57
N VAL A 79 -0.89 5.17 7.65
CA VAL A 79 -1.32 3.81 7.98
C VAL A 79 -0.31 3.10 8.86
N ALA A 80 0.99 3.26 8.57
CA ALA A 80 2.05 2.66 9.38
C ALA A 80 2.00 3.16 10.83
N GLN A 81 1.75 4.45 11.03
CA GLN A 81 1.62 5.03 12.36
C GLN A 81 0.34 4.57 13.06
N TYR A 82 -0.79 4.66 12.35
CA TYR A 82 -2.11 4.38 12.91
C TYR A 82 -2.30 2.90 13.23
N ALA A 83 -1.97 2.03 12.28
CA ALA A 83 -2.17 0.59 12.42
C ALA A 83 -0.99 -0.11 13.10
N GLY A 84 0.17 0.53 13.18
CA GLY A 84 1.37 -0.09 13.72
C GLY A 84 1.90 -1.19 12.80
N LEU A 85 2.08 -0.87 11.52
CA LEU A 85 2.51 -1.86 10.54
C LEU A 85 3.87 -2.46 10.88
N ASP A 86 3.99 -3.77 10.71
CA ASP A 86 5.26 -4.49 10.88
C ASP A 86 6.11 -4.43 9.61
N LEU A 87 5.47 -4.36 8.43
CA LEU A 87 6.17 -4.21 7.17
C LEU A 87 5.25 -3.64 6.09
N LEU A 88 5.86 -3.12 5.03
CA LEU A 88 5.18 -2.70 3.81
C LEU A 88 5.62 -3.62 2.67
N HIS A 89 4.67 -4.20 1.95
CA HIS A 89 4.94 -4.98 0.76
C HIS A 89 4.34 -4.23 -0.44
N VAL A 90 5.21 -3.71 -1.29
CA VAL A 90 4.80 -2.92 -2.44
C VAL A 90 4.98 -3.71 -3.73
N HIS A 91 4.05 -3.52 -4.65
CA HIS A 91 4.06 -4.15 -5.95
C HIS A 91 4.36 -3.08 -7.00
N TYR A 92 5.39 -3.30 -7.79
CA TYR A 92 6.00 -2.40 -8.76
C TYR A 92 7.10 -1.51 -8.18
N ALA A 93 8.14 -1.33 -8.97
CA ALA A 93 9.27 -0.49 -8.60
C ALA A 93 8.87 1.00 -8.61
N ILE A 94 8.24 1.43 -9.70
CA ILE A 94 7.82 2.82 -9.89
C ILE A 94 6.33 2.85 -10.19
N PRO A 95 5.52 3.60 -9.45
CA PRO A 95 5.90 4.56 -8.40
C PRO A 95 5.96 3.97 -6.99
N HIS A 96 5.53 2.72 -6.78
CA HIS A 96 5.22 2.21 -5.45
C HIS A 96 6.46 2.04 -4.56
N ALA A 97 7.54 1.44 -5.09
CA ALA A 97 8.75 1.29 -4.30
C ALA A 97 9.42 2.64 -4.01
N SER A 98 9.38 3.57 -4.96
CA SER A 98 9.90 4.93 -4.74
C SER A 98 9.14 5.64 -3.64
N SER A 99 7.81 5.56 -3.67
CA SER A 99 6.96 6.16 -2.64
C SER A 99 7.18 5.50 -1.28
N ALA A 100 7.38 4.18 -1.26
CA ALA A 100 7.65 3.45 -0.02
C ALA A 100 9.01 3.82 0.57
N TYR A 101 10.01 4.05 -0.28
CA TYR A 101 11.31 4.51 0.19
C TYR A 101 11.18 5.84 0.93
N LEU A 102 10.46 6.79 0.35
CA LEU A 102 10.21 8.08 1.00
C LEU A 102 9.45 7.90 2.31
N ALA A 103 8.40 7.09 2.31
CA ALA A 103 7.63 6.81 3.52
C ALA A 103 8.51 6.21 4.62
N LYS A 104 9.37 5.27 4.26
CA LYS A 104 10.30 4.63 5.19
C LYS A 104 11.25 5.65 5.81
N GLN A 105 11.76 6.59 5.02
CA GLN A 105 12.65 7.65 5.52
C GLN A 105 11.92 8.60 6.47
N ILE A 106 10.70 8.96 6.16
CA ILE A 106 9.88 9.82 7.03
C ILE A 106 9.63 9.12 8.37
N LEU A 107 9.23 7.85 8.32
CA LEU A 107 8.98 7.06 9.54
C LEU A 107 10.25 6.92 10.37
N ALA A 108 11.39 6.66 9.74
CA ALA A 108 12.67 6.54 10.44
C ALA A 108 13.04 7.83 11.17
N SER A 109 12.74 9.00 10.59
CA SER A 109 12.97 10.29 11.25
C SER A 109 12.13 10.47 12.51
N GLN A 110 11.07 9.68 12.65
CA GLN A 110 10.19 9.68 13.83
C GLN A 110 10.48 8.51 14.77
N GLY A 111 11.57 7.77 14.52
CA GLY A 111 11.93 6.62 15.33
C GLY A 111 11.13 5.36 15.03
N ILE A 112 10.41 5.33 13.93
CA ILE A 112 9.58 4.18 13.52
C ILE A 112 10.29 3.43 12.39
N ARG A 113 10.56 2.15 12.59
CA ARG A 113 11.25 1.33 11.61
C ARG A 113 10.28 0.34 10.96
N VAL A 114 10.03 0.54 9.66
CA VAL A 114 9.15 -0.34 8.88
C VAL A 114 9.94 -0.85 7.68
N PRO A 115 10.25 -2.16 7.62
CA PRO A 115 10.91 -2.72 6.44
C PRO A 115 9.98 -2.73 5.23
N VAL A 116 10.58 -2.63 4.05
CA VAL A 116 9.87 -2.62 2.77
C VAL A 116 10.31 -3.79 1.92
N ILE A 117 9.35 -4.56 1.42
CA ILE A 117 9.56 -5.64 0.46
C ILE A 117 8.94 -5.20 -0.86
N THR A 118 9.64 -5.40 -1.96
CA THR A 118 9.15 -5.03 -3.30
C THR A 118 9.06 -6.26 -4.19
N THR A 119 7.89 -6.43 -4.85
CA THR A 119 7.72 -7.40 -5.93
C THR A 119 7.70 -6.66 -7.25
N LEU A 120 8.59 -7.00 -8.17
CA LEU A 120 8.85 -6.20 -9.37
C LEU A 120 7.93 -6.48 -10.56
N HIS A 121 7.26 -7.61 -10.64
CA HIS A 121 6.32 -7.98 -11.71
C HIS A 121 6.88 -7.84 -13.13
N GLY A 122 8.19 -8.04 -13.32
CA GLY A 122 8.80 -8.11 -14.63
C GLY A 122 9.09 -6.78 -15.31
N THR A 123 8.98 -5.67 -14.64
CA THR A 123 9.31 -4.36 -15.21
C THR A 123 10.34 -3.63 -14.39
#